data_2047790951b460df5caa16bf23e5c23b
#
_entry.id   2047790951b460df5caa16bf23e5c23b
#
_cell.length_a   1.000
_cell.length_b   1.000
_cell.length_c   1.000
_cell.angle_alpha   90.00
_cell.angle_beta   90.00
_cell.angle_gamma   90.00
#
_symmetry.space_group_name_H-M   'P 1'
#
loop_
_entity.id
_entity.type
_entity.pdbx_description
1 polymer ?
#
loop_
_entity_poly.entity_id
_entity_poly.type
_entity_poly.pdbx_seq_one_letter_code
_entity_poly.pdbx_strand_id
1 'polypeptide(L)'
;MKKATILMALVLLLSVCGVGVLAADVFEAHDQVVLTEKTVYGDRSKADGLTVQIDSHYSRRVFWNTSMKLDKGLSTTTEYVFSAEQIREDYPVEHIGVSFSNRASGGVEFDLDNPQEGLWVAYKELYDETEPGQEKETDILLKDYIDHYPMTIKLDFPDAEYSAEAWKSFDGMEALPGSEIYAIQALRDYFKIPVLEDEHYQIHVRKRENGMQSGWGGGTSQYGDRYYMFDYSVLSDDACYFTFSTTTDEGEVVDISELPDGYGIYRLPYQTEYNEQRKENVSVIDVDNLEMVYPLEPGIDLSSLSMNKEQTCLYLHAVQNGKYSITVIDIASMKTLQKLDITEVEEDSWWSIWNQDDFMVIELSPAQELVVLSIAENGELQVEYTCPVLPEDFDGFSIYGVAMDFDGERLVCVRPLEIEEEYEGEYRDRTTCNLQVAVYEEEGLVYFGEYTNSLDTGENWANHSFYVRVNDFNPVAVTWAG
;
A
#
# COMPACT_ATOMS: atom_id res chain seq x y z
N MET A 1 -58.07 7.21 19.36
CA MET A 1 -57.12 8.32 19.23
C MET A 1 -56.32 8.59 20.51
N LYS A 2 -56.87 8.94 21.67
CA LYS A 2 -56.10 9.25 22.88
C LYS A 2 -55.10 8.18 23.34
N LYS A 3 -55.42 6.87 23.25
CA LYS A 3 -54.47 5.80 23.63
C LYS A 3 -53.29 5.64 22.66
N ALA A 4 -53.48 5.87 21.36
CA ALA A 4 -52.40 5.85 20.38
C ALA A 4 -51.45 7.04 20.52
N THR A 5 -51.99 8.20 20.85
CA THR A 5 -51.20 9.42 21.10
C THR A 5 -50.35 9.27 22.38
N ILE A 6 -50.89 8.67 23.43
CA ILE A 6 -50.14 8.37 24.67
C ILE A 6 -49.02 7.38 24.40
N LEU A 7 -49.31 6.29 23.65
CA LEU A 7 -48.28 5.29 23.28
C LEU A 7 -47.18 5.92 22.46
N MET A 8 -47.49 6.75 21.46
CA MET A 8 -46.53 7.44 20.63
C MET A 8 -45.67 8.42 21.45
N ALA A 9 -46.26 9.15 22.41
CA ALA A 9 -45.54 10.03 23.31
C ALA A 9 -44.58 9.26 24.23
N LEU A 10 -45.01 8.08 24.72
CA LEU A 10 -44.14 7.18 25.52
C LEU A 10 -42.98 6.61 24.72
N VAL A 11 -43.20 6.16 23.49
CA VAL A 11 -42.14 5.68 22.61
C VAL A 11 -41.14 6.81 22.29
N LEU A 12 -41.62 8.00 22.00
CA LEU A 12 -40.78 9.15 21.74
C LEU A 12 -39.93 9.50 22.98
N LEU A 13 -40.54 9.52 24.16
CA LEU A 13 -39.83 9.80 25.42
C LEU A 13 -38.74 8.74 25.68
N LEU A 14 -39.07 7.44 25.49
CA LEU A 14 -38.10 6.38 25.68
C LEU A 14 -36.96 6.47 24.66
N SER A 15 -37.24 6.85 23.39
CA SER A 15 -36.22 7.05 22.38
C SER A 15 -35.30 8.23 22.75
N VAL A 16 -35.86 9.34 23.19
CA VAL A 16 -35.06 10.50 23.62
C VAL A 16 -34.23 10.19 24.87
N CYS A 17 -34.79 9.46 25.84
CA CYS A 17 -34.03 9.00 26.99
C CYS A 17 -32.92 8.01 26.58
N GLY A 18 -33.19 7.07 25.67
CA GLY A 18 -32.19 6.14 25.16
C GLY A 18 -31.03 6.83 24.44
N VAL A 19 -31.33 7.80 23.57
CA VAL A 19 -30.31 8.63 22.92
C VAL A 19 -29.54 9.47 23.95
N GLY A 20 -30.23 10.00 24.96
CA GLY A 20 -29.58 10.78 26.03
C GLY A 20 -28.60 9.96 26.87
N VAL A 21 -28.94 8.69 27.17
CA VAL A 21 -28.04 7.78 27.90
C VAL A 21 -26.82 7.45 27.01
N LEU A 22 -27.05 7.06 25.77
CA LEU A 22 -25.93 6.76 24.85
C LEU A 22 -24.99 7.95 24.62
N ALA A 23 -25.56 9.15 24.49
CA ALA A 23 -24.76 10.36 24.40
C ALA A 23 -23.96 10.63 25.69
N ALA A 24 -24.56 10.39 26.86
CA ALA A 24 -23.87 10.56 28.13
C ALA A 24 -22.72 9.57 28.29
N ASP A 25 -22.92 8.30 27.92
CA ASP A 25 -21.86 7.27 27.94
C ASP A 25 -20.70 7.63 27.02
N VAL A 26 -20.98 8.14 25.81
CA VAL A 26 -19.97 8.59 24.86
C VAL A 26 -19.19 9.80 25.41
N PHE A 27 -19.88 10.77 26.00
CA PHE A 27 -19.23 11.93 26.62
C PHE A 27 -18.40 11.54 27.85
N GLU A 28 -18.85 10.59 28.64
CA GLU A 28 -18.10 10.08 29.80
C GLU A 28 -16.84 9.32 29.34
N ALA A 29 -16.92 8.53 28.28
CA ALA A 29 -15.76 7.86 27.68
C ALA A 29 -14.72 8.87 27.15
N HIS A 30 -15.16 9.94 26.52
CA HIS A 30 -14.29 11.03 26.04
C HIS A 30 -13.50 11.68 27.21
N ASP A 31 -14.16 11.98 28.31
CA ASP A 31 -13.51 12.63 29.47
C ASP A 31 -12.56 11.67 30.23
N GLN A 32 -12.57 10.37 29.89
CA GLN A 32 -11.76 9.35 30.52
C GLN A 32 -10.52 8.94 29.70
N VAL A 33 -10.26 9.57 28.56
CA VAL A 33 -9.03 9.29 27.79
C VAL A 33 -7.82 9.78 28.57
N VAL A 34 -7.17 8.87 29.25
CA VAL A 34 -5.94 9.11 30.00
C VAL A 34 -4.86 8.18 29.48
N LEU A 35 -3.77 8.74 29.00
CA LEU A 35 -2.58 7.99 28.64
C LEU A 35 -1.66 7.86 29.84
N THR A 36 -1.17 6.65 30.06
CA THR A 36 -0.17 6.34 31.10
C THR A 36 1.12 5.93 30.41
N GLU A 37 2.19 6.64 30.77
CA GLU A 37 3.52 6.39 30.22
C GLU A 37 4.28 5.32 31.02
N LYS A 38 4.95 4.44 30.29
CA LYS A 38 5.93 3.50 30.83
C LYS A 38 7.20 3.55 29.97
N THR A 39 8.30 4.08 30.51
CA THR A 39 9.61 3.95 29.87
C THR A 39 10.04 2.50 29.90
N VAL A 40 10.31 1.91 28.74
CA VAL A 40 10.78 0.54 28.57
C VAL A 40 12.30 0.50 28.41
N TYR A 41 12.85 1.48 27.67
CA TYR A 41 14.28 1.58 27.40
C TYR A 41 14.73 3.04 27.31
N GLY A 42 15.98 3.30 27.68
CA GLY A 42 16.68 4.56 27.46
C GLY A 42 16.23 5.72 28.33
N ASP A 43 16.47 6.93 27.85
CA ASP A 43 16.25 8.18 28.57
C ASP A 43 14.99 8.90 28.05
N ARG A 44 13.96 9.01 28.90
CA ARG A 44 12.71 9.69 28.61
C ARG A 44 12.88 11.14 28.13
N SER A 45 13.91 11.84 28.60
CA SER A 45 14.15 13.22 28.18
C SER A 45 14.51 13.38 26.70
N LYS A 46 14.91 12.28 26.04
CA LYS A 46 15.16 12.29 24.58
C LYS A 46 13.88 12.48 23.74
N ALA A 47 12.70 12.21 24.33
CA ALA A 47 11.40 12.45 23.72
C ALA A 47 10.81 13.83 24.11
N ASP A 48 11.52 14.67 24.85
CA ASP A 48 11.03 16.02 25.19
C ASP A 48 10.89 16.88 23.93
N GLY A 49 9.75 17.58 23.82
CA GLY A 49 9.38 18.38 22.68
C GLY A 49 8.51 17.65 21.64
N LEU A 50 8.23 16.36 21.83
CA LEU A 50 7.41 15.59 20.90
C LEU A 50 5.93 15.89 21.07
N THR A 51 5.23 16.05 19.95
CA THR A 51 3.77 16.09 19.88
C THR A 51 3.27 15.00 18.94
N VAL A 52 2.35 14.15 19.41
CA VAL A 52 1.70 13.10 18.62
C VAL A 52 0.21 13.44 18.51
N GLN A 53 -0.29 13.48 17.29
CA GLN A 53 -1.73 13.60 17.00
C GLN A 53 -2.28 12.19 16.75
N ILE A 54 -3.37 11.87 17.43
CA ILE A 54 -3.95 10.53 17.42
C ILE A 54 -5.42 10.67 17.09
N ASP A 55 -5.86 10.00 16.03
CA ASP A 55 -7.25 9.91 15.66
C ASP A 55 -7.85 8.59 16.09
N SER A 56 -9.02 8.65 16.67
CA SER A 56 -9.82 7.49 17.02
C SER A 56 -11.29 7.76 16.72
N HIS A 57 -12.06 6.72 16.44
CA HIS A 57 -13.46 6.90 16.11
C HIS A 57 -14.35 5.76 16.61
N TYR A 58 -15.63 6.09 16.78
CA TYR A 58 -16.70 5.13 17.02
C TYR A 58 -17.69 5.14 15.86
N SER A 59 -17.81 4.02 15.18
CA SER A 59 -18.74 3.82 14.08
C SER A 59 -18.68 4.90 12.99
N ARG A 60 -17.52 5.54 12.79
CA ARG A 60 -17.29 6.63 11.82
C ARG A 60 -18.23 7.82 11.96
N ARG A 61 -18.70 8.10 13.17
CA ARG A 61 -19.58 9.23 13.48
C ARG A 61 -19.12 10.07 14.64
N VAL A 62 -18.43 9.43 15.55
CA VAL A 62 -17.88 10.08 16.74
C VAL A 62 -16.37 9.92 16.66
N PHE A 63 -15.67 11.03 16.63
CA PHE A 63 -14.23 11.08 16.49
C PHE A 63 -13.63 11.74 17.72
N TRP A 64 -12.48 11.21 18.17
CA TRP A 64 -11.64 11.84 19.19
C TRP A 64 -10.30 12.14 18.54
N ASN A 65 -9.93 13.40 18.55
CA ASN A 65 -8.61 13.84 18.16
C ASN A 65 -7.82 14.10 19.43
N THR A 66 -6.86 13.26 19.72
CA THR A 66 -6.06 13.36 20.94
C THR A 66 -4.67 13.88 20.60
N SER A 67 -4.29 15.00 21.19
CA SER A 67 -2.93 15.53 21.12
C SER A 67 -2.18 15.09 22.38
N MET A 68 -1.17 14.26 22.19
CA MET A 68 -0.22 13.84 23.23
C MET A 68 1.04 14.68 23.11
N LYS A 69 1.48 15.32 24.21
CA LYS A 69 2.72 16.08 24.25
C LYS A 69 3.65 15.54 25.31
N LEU A 70 4.89 15.35 24.89
CA LEU A 70 5.98 14.87 25.72
C LEU A 70 6.98 16.01 25.94
N ASP A 71 6.80 16.71 27.05
CA ASP A 71 7.74 17.72 27.54
C ASP A 71 8.42 17.17 28.82
N LYS A 72 8.57 17.99 29.82
CA LYS A 72 9.02 17.57 31.17
C LYS A 72 8.07 16.58 31.88
N GLY A 73 7.03 16.16 31.18
CA GLY A 73 6.00 15.20 31.56
C GLY A 73 5.07 14.94 30.40
N LEU A 74 4.16 14.00 30.61
CA LEU A 74 3.10 13.67 29.64
C LEU A 74 1.89 14.60 29.87
N SER A 75 1.41 15.22 28.81
CA SER A 75 0.11 15.91 28.79
C SER A 75 -0.73 15.48 27.61
N THR A 76 -2.02 15.34 27.81
CA THR A 76 -2.99 14.94 26.80
C THR A 76 -4.11 15.96 26.71
N THR A 77 -4.53 16.27 25.50
CA THR A 77 -5.72 17.08 25.23
C THR A 77 -6.54 16.34 24.18
N THR A 78 -7.81 16.08 24.49
CA THR A 78 -8.70 15.36 23.59
C THR A 78 -9.82 16.28 23.15
N GLU A 79 -10.06 16.38 21.85
CA GLU A 79 -11.18 17.05 21.25
C GLU A 79 -12.12 16.02 20.65
N TYR A 80 -13.40 16.28 20.79
CA TYR A 80 -14.46 15.41 20.36
C TYR A 80 -15.24 16.04 19.21
N VAL A 81 -15.44 15.28 18.14
CA VAL A 81 -16.18 15.72 16.96
C VAL A 81 -17.29 14.72 16.64
N PHE A 82 -18.51 15.22 16.55
CA PHE A 82 -19.65 14.43 16.12
C PHE A 82 -20.03 14.79 14.68
N SER A 83 -20.08 13.79 13.81
CA SER A 83 -20.55 13.97 12.43
C SER A 83 -21.96 13.42 12.26
N ALA A 84 -22.86 14.21 11.68
CA ALA A 84 -24.22 13.79 11.32
C ALA A 84 -24.19 12.78 10.15
N GLU A 85 -23.18 12.85 9.31
CA GLU A 85 -22.92 11.92 8.21
C GLU A 85 -21.82 10.95 8.64
N GLN A 86 -21.96 9.69 8.23
CA GLN A 86 -20.89 8.73 8.41
C GLN A 86 -19.74 9.18 7.50
N ILE A 87 -18.69 9.69 8.11
CA ILE A 87 -17.48 10.00 7.35
C ILE A 87 -16.96 8.66 6.86
N ARG A 88 -16.86 8.50 5.56
CA ARG A 88 -16.02 7.43 5.01
C ARG A 88 -14.60 7.76 5.45
N GLU A 89 -13.87 6.77 5.91
CA GLU A 89 -12.43 6.92 5.97
C GLU A 89 -11.99 7.21 4.54
N ASP A 90 -11.78 8.48 4.27
CA ASP A 90 -10.90 8.86 3.20
C ASP A 90 -9.49 8.56 3.75
N TYR A 91 -9.15 7.26 3.82
CA TYR A 91 -7.74 6.96 3.66
C TYR A 91 -7.34 7.68 2.38
N PRO A 92 -6.30 8.51 2.41
CA PRO A 92 -5.77 9.01 1.16
C PRO A 92 -5.57 7.76 0.31
N VAL A 93 -6.42 7.58 -0.70
CA VAL A 93 -6.24 6.49 -1.65
C VAL A 93 -4.92 6.85 -2.28
N GLU A 94 -3.87 6.12 -1.90
CA GLU A 94 -2.59 6.25 -2.58
C GLU A 94 -2.86 5.82 -4.01
N HIS A 95 -3.06 6.82 -4.87
CA HIS A 95 -3.20 6.58 -6.28
C HIS A 95 -1.88 6.03 -6.77
N ILE A 96 -1.88 4.77 -7.19
CA ILE A 96 -0.67 4.06 -7.61
C ILE A 96 -0.21 4.55 -8.99
N GLY A 97 -1.11 5.16 -9.77
CA GLY A 97 -0.84 5.57 -11.14
C GLY A 97 -0.97 4.40 -12.11
N VAL A 98 0.12 3.83 -12.56
CA VAL A 98 0.15 2.68 -13.47
C VAL A 98 0.69 1.46 -12.75
N SER A 99 -0.05 0.36 -12.80
CA SER A 99 0.33 -0.92 -12.21
C SER A 99 0.20 -2.04 -13.25
N PHE A 100 1.22 -2.87 -13.32
CA PHE A 100 1.29 -4.01 -14.24
C PHE A 100 1.29 -5.30 -13.44
N SER A 101 0.54 -6.28 -13.89
CA SER A 101 0.70 -7.64 -13.41
C SER A 101 0.55 -8.63 -14.55
N ASN A 102 1.38 -9.65 -14.57
CA ASN A 102 1.23 -10.78 -15.45
C ASN A 102 0.95 -12.04 -14.66
N ARG A 103 0.04 -12.01 -13.72
CA ARG A 103 -0.32 -13.21 -13.00
C ARG A 103 -0.88 -14.25 -13.97
N ALA A 104 -0.01 -15.14 -14.40
CA ALA A 104 -0.41 -16.44 -14.92
C ALA A 104 -1.06 -17.32 -13.83
N SER A 105 -1.00 -16.90 -12.55
CA SER A 105 -1.62 -17.62 -11.43
C SER A 105 -3.11 -17.26 -11.30
N GLY A 106 -3.98 -18.16 -11.74
CA GLY A 106 -5.40 -18.19 -11.35
C GLY A 106 -6.33 -17.14 -11.94
N GLY A 107 -5.86 -16.36 -12.88
CA GLY A 107 -6.63 -15.30 -13.51
C GLY A 107 -6.02 -14.85 -14.82
N VAL A 108 -5.58 -15.81 -15.64
CA VAL A 108 -5.47 -15.48 -17.05
C VAL A 108 -6.86 -14.98 -17.42
N GLU A 109 -7.00 -13.68 -17.66
CA GLU A 109 -8.12 -13.20 -18.47
C GLU A 109 -7.99 -13.94 -19.78
N PHE A 110 -8.71 -15.08 -19.85
CA PHE A 110 -8.94 -15.72 -21.11
C PHE A 110 -9.47 -14.62 -22.00
N ASP A 111 -8.86 -14.44 -23.15
CA ASP A 111 -9.45 -13.56 -24.15
C ASP A 111 -10.86 -14.10 -24.44
N LEU A 112 -11.85 -13.61 -23.67
CA LEU A 112 -13.25 -13.98 -23.83
C LEU A 112 -13.77 -13.54 -25.18
N ASP A 113 -13.09 -12.59 -25.82
CA ASP A 113 -13.43 -12.10 -27.16
C ASP A 113 -13.00 -13.11 -28.23
N ASN A 114 -12.02 -13.97 -27.93
CA ASN A 114 -11.61 -15.04 -28.85
C ASN A 114 -11.41 -16.41 -28.14
N PRO A 115 -12.51 -17.09 -27.76
CA PRO A 115 -12.47 -18.35 -27.01
C PRO A 115 -11.87 -19.53 -27.81
N GLN A 116 -11.35 -19.32 -28.99
CA GLN A 116 -10.71 -20.33 -29.84
C GLN A 116 -9.19 -20.17 -29.92
N GLU A 117 -8.64 -19.16 -29.27
CA GLU A 117 -7.20 -18.88 -29.30
C GLU A 117 -6.61 -18.84 -27.88
N GLY A 118 -5.31 -18.90 -27.81
CA GLY A 118 -4.55 -18.80 -26.57
C GLY A 118 -4.78 -19.95 -25.58
N LEU A 119 -4.61 -19.66 -24.31
CA LEU A 119 -4.73 -20.65 -23.22
C LEU A 119 -6.12 -21.30 -23.11
N TRP A 120 -7.15 -20.65 -23.63
CA TRP A 120 -8.50 -21.21 -23.67
C TRP A 120 -8.57 -22.50 -24.49
N VAL A 121 -7.76 -22.63 -25.54
CA VAL A 121 -7.69 -23.86 -26.34
C VAL A 121 -7.20 -25.02 -25.50
N ALA A 122 -6.08 -24.83 -24.81
CA ALA A 122 -5.50 -25.87 -23.93
C ALA A 122 -6.47 -26.23 -22.80
N TYR A 123 -7.09 -25.23 -22.17
CA TYR A 123 -8.10 -25.46 -21.15
C TYR A 123 -9.29 -26.25 -21.67
N LYS A 124 -9.82 -25.90 -22.85
CA LYS A 124 -10.96 -26.58 -23.44
C LYS A 124 -10.65 -28.03 -23.81
N GLU A 125 -9.47 -28.29 -24.37
CA GLU A 125 -9.03 -29.64 -24.66
C GLU A 125 -8.99 -30.50 -23.39
N LEU A 126 -8.38 -30.01 -22.32
CA LEU A 126 -8.33 -30.70 -21.04
C LEU A 126 -9.74 -30.87 -20.44
N TYR A 127 -10.61 -29.84 -20.57
CA TYR A 127 -11.97 -29.93 -20.13
C TYR A 127 -12.76 -31.00 -20.87
N ASP A 128 -12.65 -31.06 -22.20
CA ASP A 128 -13.37 -32.05 -23.02
C ASP A 128 -12.91 -33.48 -22.69
N GLU A 129 -11.65 -33.68 -22.33
CA GLU A 129 -11.08 -34.94 -21.92
C GLU A 129 -11.39 -35.39 -20.47
N THR A 130 -11.86 -34.46 -19.62
CA THR A 130 -12.13 -34.74 -18.21
C THR A 130 -13.52 -35.31 -18.05
N GLU A 131 -13.65 -36.52 -17.46
CA GLU A 131 -14.93 -37.16 -17.20
C GLU A 131 -15.68 -36.50 -16.01
N PRO A 132 -17.03 -36.55 -15.96
CA PRO A 132 -17.79 -36.09 -14.82
C PRO A 132 -17.33 -36.75 -13.51
N GLY A 133 -17.16 -35.93 -12.46
CA GLY A 133 -16.67 -36.39 -11.15
C GLY A 133 -15.15 -36.55 -11.05
N GLN A 134 -14.41 -36.23 -12.12
CA GLN A 134 -12.95 -36.32 -12.14
C GLN A 134 -12.28 -34.97 -12.16
N GLU A 135 -10.98 -35.00 -11.83
CA GLU A 135 -10.04 -33.91 -11.93
C GLU A 135 -8.86 -34.36 -12.80
N LYS A 136 -8.40 -33.50 -13.68
CA LYS A 136 -7.21 -33.70 -14.51
C LYS A 136 -6.32 -32.47 -14.48
N GLU A 137 -5.03 -32.73 -14.58
CA GLU A 137 -3.99 -31.73 -14.72
C GLU A 137 -3.15 -32.04 -15.96
N THR A 138 -2.65 -31.00 -16.58
CA THR A 138 -1.67 -31.12 -17.67
C THR A 138 -0.66 -29.98 -17.60
N ASP A 139 0.55 -30.30 -17.98
CA ASP A 139 1.63 -29.33 -18.11
C ASP A 139 1.79 -28.98 -19.59
N ILE A 140 1.78 -27.69 -19.92
CA ILE A 140 1.87 -27.17 -21.27
C ILE A 140 3.05 -26.23 -21.41
N LEU A 141 3.62 -26.14 -22.60
CA LEU A 141 4.56 -25.08 -22.95
C LEU A 141 3.75 -23.83 -23.31
N LEU A 142 3.92 -22.75 -22.55
CA LEU A 142 3.09 -21.55 -22.66
C LEU A 142 3.17 -20.93 -24.06
N LYS A 143 4.37 -20.93 -24.66
CA LYS A 143 4.64 -20.38 -25.98
C LYS A 143 3.90 -21.09 -27.13
N ASP A 144 3.46 -22.33 -26.93
CA ASP A 144 2.66 -23.05 -27.95
C ASP A 144 1.24 -22.47 -28.09
N TYR A 145 0.81 -21.64 -27.12
CA TYR A 145 -0.53 -21.09 -27.05
C TYR A 145 -0.59 -19.57 -27.12
N ILE A 146 0.45 -18.87 -26.62
CA ILE A 146 0.53 -17.40 -26.62
C ILE A 146 1.96 -16.93 -26.94
N ASP A 147 2.07 -15.87 -27.71
CA ASP A 147 3.36 -15.27 -28.08
C ASP A 147 3.88 -14.29 -27.02
N HIS A 148 2.98 -13.62 -26.30
CA HIS A 148 3.28 -12.61 -25.30
C HIS A 148 2.57 -12.92 -23.99
N TYR A 149 3.19 -12.54 -22.88
CA TYR A 149 2.55 -12.65 -21.57
C TYR A 149 1.26 -11.81 -21.52
N PRO A 150 0.16 -12.35 -20.97
CA PRO A 150 -1.06 -11.58 -20.77
C PRO A 150 -0.82 -10.51 -19.73
N MET A 151 -0.93 -9.24 -20.12
CA MET A 151 -0.69 -8.11 -19.25
C MET A 151 -2.02 -7.60 -18.66
N THR A 152 -2.11 -7.61 -17.33
CA THR A 152 -3.17 -6.88 -16.61
C THR A 152 -2.60 -5.52 -16.22
N ILE A 153 -3.25 -4.45 -16.66
CA ILE A 153 -2.86 -3.08 -16.36
C ILE A 153 -3.97 -2.45 -15.52
N LYS A 154 -3.61 -1.93 -14.36
CA LYS A 154 -4.49 -1.13 -13.52
C LYS A 154 -4.03 0.32 -13.59
N LEU A 155 -4.96 1.21 -13.81
CA LEU A 155 -4.76 2.65 -13.72
C LEU A 155 -5.50 3.17 -12.49
N ASP A 156 -4.81 3.93 -11.64
CA ASP A 156 -5.39 4.53 -10.44
C ASP A 156 -4.92 5.99 -10.36
N PHE A 157 -5.69 6.85 -11.00
CA PHE A 157 -5.45 8.29 -11.11
C PHE A 157 -6.44 9.05 -10.25
N PRO A 158 -6.10 10.26 -9.75
CA PRO A 158 -7.04 11.11 -9.04
C PRO A 158 -8.30 11.34 -9.87
N ASP A 159 -9.47 11.21 -9.25
CA ASP A 159 -10.78 11.43 -9.88
C ASP A 159 -11.06 10.56 -11.13
N ALA A 160 -10.33 9.46 -11.30
CA ALA A 160 -10.55 8.53 -12.38
C ALA A 160 -11.93 7.85 -12.28
N GLU A 161 -12.61 7.70 -13.43
CA GLU A 161 -13.98 7.16 -13.49
C GLU A 161 -14.10 5.72 -12.96
N TYR A 162 -13.00 4.96 -12.96
CA TYR A 162 -12.97 3.52 -12.72
C TYR A 162 -11.81 3.09 -11.81
N SER A 163 -11.68 3.72 -10.65
CA SER A 163 -10.76 3.17 -9.65
C SER A 163 -11.20 1.75 -9.29
N ALA A 164 -10.30 0.80 -9.36
CA ALA A 164 -10.34 -0.52 -8.72
C ALA A 164 -11.05 -1.70 -9.42
N GLU A 165 -11.64 -1.62 -10.61
CA GLU A 165 -12.27 -2.79 -11.24
C GLU A 165 -11.73 -3.12 -12.64
N ALA A 166 -10.44 -2.93 -12.90
CA ALA A 166 -9.79 -3.24 -14.18
C ALA A 166 -9.80 -4.75 -14.59
N TRP A 167 -10.31 -5.61 -13.72
CA TRP A 167 -10.55 -7.03 -14.02
C TRP A 167 -11.96 -7.34 -14.55
N LYS A 168 -12.88 -6.37 -14.55
CA LYS A 168 -14.17 -6.52 -15.26
C LYS A 168 -13.92 -6.46 -16.75
N SER A 169 -14.48 -7.40 -17.49
CA SER A 169 -14.49 -7.34 -18.95
C SER A 169 -15.10 -6.01 -19.38
N PHE A 170 -14.39 -5.26 -20.20
CA PHE A 170 -14.88 -4.01 -20.77
C PHE A 170 -15.88 -4.23 -21.92
N ASP A 171 -16.46 -5.45 -21.98
CA ASP A 171 -17.43 -5.86 -23.01
C ASP A 171 -18.59 -4.85 -23.12
N GLY A 172 -18.64 -4.20 -24.25
CA GLY A 172 -19.69 -3.22 -24.56
C GLY A 172 -19.42 -1.80 -24.06
N MET A 173 -18.28 -1.51 -23.47
CA MET A 173 -17.83 -0.15 -23.17
C MET A 173 -17.08 0.45 -24.36
N GLU A 174 -17.39 1.69 -24.70
CA GLU A 174 -16.72 2.40 -25.78
C GLU A 174 -15.39 2.99 -25.27
N ALA A 175 -14.27 2.57 -25.86
CA ALA A 175 -12.95 3.12 -25.55
C ALA A 175 -12.81 4.51 -26.18
N LEU A 176 -13.19 5.55 -25.45
CA LEU A 176 -13.06 6.92 -25.90
C LEU A 176 -11.63 7.44 -25.64
N PRO A 177 -11.04 8.23 -26.55
CA PRO A 177 -9.75 8.86 -26.31
C PRO A 177 -9.74 9.62 -24.97
N GLY A 178 -8.68 9.44 -24.19
CA GLY A 178 -8.56 10.03 -22.85
C GLY A 178 -9.20 9.23 -21.72
N SER A 179 -10.00 8.19 -22.02
CA SER A 179 -10.57 7.31 -21.00
C SER A 179 -9.53 6.28 -20.52
N GLU A 180 -9.71 5.77 -19.29
CA GLU A 180 -8.87 4.67 -18.77
C GLU A 180 -8.91 3.43 -19.65
N ILE A 181 -10.07 3.06 -20.18
CA ILE A 181 -10.22 1.90 -21.06
C ILE A 181 -9.34 2.06 -22.30
N TYR A 182 -9.37 3.23 -22.93
CA TYR A 182 -8.51 3.53 -24.06
C TYR A 182 -7.03 3.46 -23.70
N ALA A 183 -6.66 4.04 -22.55
CA ALA A 183 -5.29 4.03 -22.07
C ALA A 183 -4.81 2.60 -21.75
N ILE A 184 -5.60 1.77 -21.07
CA ILE A 184 -5.27 0.37 -20.78
C ILE A 184 -5.04 -0.41 -22.09
N GLN A 185 -5.89 -0.27 -23.07
CA GLN A 185 -5.72 -0.96 -24.36
C GLN A 185 -4.43 -0.53 -25.06
N ALA A 186 -4.17 0.78 -25.10
CA ALA A 186 -2.95 1.32 -25.70
C ALA A 186 -1.68 0.86 -24.97
N LEU A 187 -1.69 0.86 -23.63
CA LEU A 187 -0.57 0.37 -22.82
C LEU A 187 -0.33 -1.13 -23.00
N ARG A 188 -1.38 -1.95 -23.09
CA ARG A 188 -1.25 -3.39 -23.40
C ARG A 188 -0.61 -3.62 -24.77
N ASP A 189 -0.94 -2.80 -25.77
CA ASP A 189 -0.34 -2.87 -27.09
C ASP A 189 1.09 -2.37 -27.13
N TYR A 190 1.44 -1.43 -26.25
CA TYR A 190 2.79 -0.87 -26.12
C TYR A 190 3.75 -1.81 -25.38
N PHE A 191 3.32 -2.38 -24.24
CA PHE A 191 4.14 -3.21 -23.36
C PHE A 191 3.96 -4.71 -23.66
N LYS A 192 4.35 -5.13 -24.86
CA LYS A 192 4.35 -6.54 -25.26
C LYS A 192 5.65 -7.22 -24.85
N ILE A 193 5.54 -8.20 -23.98
CA ILE A 193 6.68 -8.98 -23.48
C ILE A 193 6.58 -10.40 -24.03
N PRO A 194 7.55 -10.85 -24.84
CA PRO A 194 7.55 -12.21 -25.36
C PRO A 194 7.61 -13.28 -24.27
N VAL A 195 6.87 -14.35 -24.45
CA VAL A 195 6.92 -15.51 -23.56
C VAL A 195 8.25 -16.21 -23.70
N LEU A 196 8.87 -16.61 -22.58
CA LEU A 196 10.11 -17.40 -22.57
C LEU A 196 9.92 -18.74 -23.28
N GLU A 197 10.99 -19.20 -23.98
CA GLU A 197 10.96 -20.42 -24.82
C GLU A 197 10.65 -21.71 -24.03
N ASP A 198 10.99 -21.74 -22.75
CA ASP A 198 10.84 -22.90 -21.88
C ASP A 198 9.84 -22.68 -20.73
N GLU A 199 8.99 -21.67 -20.85
CA GLU A 199 7.96 -21.38 -19.84
C GLU A 199 6.88 -22.44 -19.83
N HIS A 200 6.76 -23.14 -18.70
CA HIS A 200 5.77 -24.18 -18.47
C HIS A 200 4.60 -23.64 -17.64
N TYR A 201 3.40 -24.07 -18.02
CA TYR A 201 2.18 -23.68 -17.36
C TYR A 201 1.32 -24.89 -17.04
N GLN A 202 0.99 -25.09 -15.76
CA GLN A 202 0.14 -26.19 -15.34
C GLN A 202 -1.33 -25.78 -15.39
N ILE A 203 -2.13 -26.52 -16.13
CA ILE A 203 -3.59 -26.34 -16.20
C ILE A 203 -4.25 -27.48 -15.43
N HIS A 204 -5.27 -27.15 -14.63
CA HIS A 204 -6.12 -28.14 -14.00
C HIS A 204 -7.60 -27.87 -14.27
N VAL A 205 -8.36 -28.95 -14.38
CA VAL A 205 -9.82 -28.93 -14.60
C VAL A 205 -10.48 -29.92 -13.66
N ARG A 206 -11.52 -29.49 -13.00
CA ARG A 206 -12.36 -30.33 -12.14
C ARG A 206 -13.82 -30.28 -12.59
N LYS A 207 -14.43 -31.45 -12.91
CA LYS A 207 -15.84 -31.57 -13.23
C LYS A 207 -16.61 -32.18 -12.08
N ARG A 208 -17.82 -31.67 -11.79
CA ARG A 208 -18.75 -32.30 -10.85
C ARG A 208 -19.38 -33.53 -11.50
N GLU A 209 -19.97 -34.44 -10.66
CA GLU A 209 -20.70 -35.63 -11.14
C GLU A 209 -21.80 -35.27 -12.15
N ASN A 210 -22.42 -34.11 -12.04
CA ASN A 210 -23.43 -33.63 -12.97
C ASN A 210 -22.84 -33.05 -14.26
N GLY A 211 -21.54 -33.16 -14.48
CA GLY A 211 -20.82 -32.64 -15.65
C GLY A 211 -20.57 -31.14 -15.65
N MET A 212 -21.05 -30.38 -14.62
CA MET A 212 -20.74 -28.98 -14.50
C MET A 212 -19.31 -28.76 -13.99
N GLN A 213 -18.64 -27.74 -14.49
CA GLN A 213 -17.37 -27.30 -13.98
C GLN A 213 -17.48 -26.90 -12.51
N SER A 214 -16.57 -27.37 -11.65
CA SER A 214 -16.53 -26.96 -10.24
C SER A 214 -15.28 -26.20 -9.88
N GLY A 215 -14.26 -26.26 -10.71
CA GLY A 215 -13.03 -25.52 -10.55
C GLY A 215 -12.18 -25.69 -11.80
N TRP A 216 -11.47 -24.66 -12.12
CA TRP A 216 -10.41 -24.62 -13.11
C TRP A 216 -9.36 -23.63 -12.63
N GLY A 217 -8.17 -23.81 -13.08
CA GLY A 217 -7.09 -22.92 -12.76
C GLY A 217 -5.85 -23.34 -13.49
N GLY A 218 -4.84 -22.57 -13.39
CA GLY A 218 -3.52 -22.85 -13.88
C GLY A 218 -2.51 -22.01 -13.10
N GLY A 219 -1.27 -22.37 -13.21
CA GLY A 219 -0.17 -21.66 -12.60
C GLY A 219 1.16 -22.31 -12.93
N THR A 220 2.23 -21.61 -12.66
CA THR A 220 3.60 -22.07 -12.86
C THR A 220 4.13 -22.88 -11.67
N SER A 221 3.26 -23.51 -10.89
CA SER A 221 3.44 -24.04 -9.54
C SER A 221 4.59 -25.02 -9.29
N GLN A 222 5.21 -25.58 -10.33
CA GLN A 222 6.40 -26.44 -10.16
C GLN A 222 7.72 -25.71 -10.35
N TYR A 223 7.69 -24.52 -10.95
CA TYR A 223 8.90 -23.81 -11.38
C TYR A 223 8.98 -22.38 -10.81
N GLY A 224 8.06 -21.99 -9.94
CA GLY A 224 7.89 -20.63 -9.47
C GLY A 224 7.20 -19.73 -10.51
N ASP A 225 6.80 -18.56 -10.12
CA ASP A 225 6.36 -17.52 -11.05
C ASP A 225 7.61 -16.94 -11.72
N ARG A 226 8.05 -17.53 -12.83
CA ARG A 226 9.29 -17.11 -13.53
C ARG A 226 9.25 -15.67 -13.99
N TYR A 227 8.07 -15.13 -14.19
CA TYR A 227 7.88 -13.77 -14.61
C TYR A 227 6.94 -13.04 -13.65
N TYR A 228 7.50 -12.18 -12.84
CA TYR A 228 6.74 -11.28 -11.98
C TYR A 228 7.13 -9.83 -12.30
N MET A 229 6.17 -9.06 -12.81
CA MET A 229 6.39 -7.66 -13.07
C MET A 229 6.09 -6.87 -11.81
N PHE A 230 7.14 -6.42 -11.12
CA PHE A 230 7.00 -5.38 -10.11
C PHE A 230 7.01 -4.05 -10.84
N ASP A 231 5.96 -3.29 -10.62
CA ASP A 231 5.82 -1.95 -11.13
C ASP A 231 6.04 -0.95 -10.02
N TYR A 232 6.65 0.14 -10.41
CA TYR A 232 6.91 1.26 -9.53
C TYR A 232 6.41 2.52 -10.21
N SER A 233 5.50 3.24 -9.55
CA SER A 233 4.92 4.45 -10.12
C SER A 233 4.76 5.54 -9.08
N VAL A 234 4.79 6.79 -9.54
CA VAL A 234 4.55 7.98 -8.73
C VAL A 234 3.83 9.04 -9.56
N LEU A 235 2.88 9.72 -8.95
CA LEU A 235 2.08 10.77 -9.60
C LEU A 235 2.63 12.16 -9.27
N SER A 236 2.83 12.97 -10.31
CA SER A 236 2.92 14.43 -10.20
C SER A 236 1.55 15.05 -10.50
N ASP A 237 1.46 16.37 -10.45
CA ASP A 237 0.23 17.09 -10.77
C ASP A 237 -0.20 16.95 -12.26
N ASP A 238 0.73 16.58 -13.15
CA ASP A 238 0.53 16.57 -14.60
C ASP A 238 0.92 15.25 -15.29
N ALA A 239 1.55 14.33 -14.59
CA ALA A 239 1.99 13.07 -15.17
C ALA A 239 2.16 11.95 -14.13
N CYS A 240 2.04 10.72 -14.59
CA CYS A 240 2.52 9.54 -13.89
C CYS A 240 3.90 9.17 -14.43
N TYR A 241 4.87 9.02 -13.52
CA TYR A 241 6.17 8.43 -13.83
C TYR A 241 6.16 6.99 -13.34
N PHE A 242 6.49 6.04 -14.20
CA PHE A 242 6.49 4.63 -13.85
C PHE A 242 7.61 3.85 -14.55
N THR A 243 7.96 2.75 -13.95
CA THR A 243 8.88 1.76 -14.49
C THR A 243 8.49 0.38 -13.99
N PHE A 244 9.13 -0.67 -14.47
CA PHE A 244 8.85 -2.04 -14.06
C PHE A 244 10.14 -2.87 -13.99
N SER A 245 10.11 -3.97 -13.24
CA SER A 245 11.24 -4.89 -13.18
C SER A 245 11.37 -5.67 -14.49
N THR A 246 12.61 -5.91 -14.91
CA THR A 246 12.95 -6.73 -16.08
C THR A 246 13.66 -8.02 -15.69
N THR A 247 13.59 -8.41 -14.42
CA THR A 247 14.16 -9.67 -13.92
C THR A 247 13.04 -10.60 -13.46
N THR A 248 13.20 -11.89 -13.71
CA THR A 248 12.36 -12.93 -13.12
C THR A 248 12.81 -13.25 -11.70
N ASP A 249 11.99 -13.98 -10.94
CA ASP A 249 12.37 -14.48 -9.61
C ASP A 249 13.64 -15.34 -9.61
N GLU A 250 13.94 -15.98 -10.74
CA GLU A 250 15.17 -16.76 -10.94
C GLU A 250 16.37 -15.89 -11.37
N GLY A 251 16.19 -14.57 -11.50
CA GLY A 251 17.23 -13.61 -11.89
C GLY A 251 17.51 -13.58 -13.39
N GLU A 252 16.69 -14.19 -14.22
CA GLU A 252 16.79 -14.10 -15.67
C GLU A 252 16.28 -12.75 -16.16
N VAL A 253 16.90 -12.21 -17.20
CA VAL A 253 16.48 -10.93 -17.80
C VAL A 253 15.38 -11.18 -18.83
N VAL A 254 14.27 -10.50 -18.66
CA VAL A 254 13.12 -10.56 -19.56
C VAL A 254 13.48 -9.95 -20.93
N ASP A 255 13.00 -10.56 -22.01
CA ASP A 255 13.14 -10.02 -23.35
C ASP A 255 12.25 -8.78 -23.54
N ILE A 256 12.87 -7.62 -23.64
CA ILE A 256 12.23 -6.31 -23.83
C ILE A 256 12.47 -5.74 -25.22
N SER A 257 12.92 -6.58 -26.17
CA SER A 257 13.28 -6.13 -27.54
C SER A 257 12.08 -5.57 -28.33
N GLU A 258 10.86 -5.90 -27.92
CA GLU A 258 9.62 -5.41 -28.54
C GLU A 258 9.09 -4.10 -27.96
N LEU A 259 9.73 -3.53 -26.92
CA LEU A 259 9.36 -2.21 -26.42
C LEU A 259 9.77 -1.11 -27.43
N PRO A 260 8.83 -0.27 -27.92
CA PRO A 260 9.09 0.67 -29.00
C PRO A 260 10.21 1.67 -28.68
N ASP A 261 10.25 2.21 -27.45
CA ASP A 261 11.21 3.23 -27.02
C ASP A 261 12.33 2.68 -26.11
N GLY A 262 12.36 1.34 -25.93
CA GLY A 262 13.31 0.69 -25.05
C GLY A 262 12.88 0.69 -23.59
N TYR A 263 13.79 0.36 -22.68
CA TYR A 263 13.51 0.19 -21.24
C TYR A 263 13.95 1.41 -20.43
N GLY A 264 13.10 1.83 -19.50
CA GLY A 264 13.38 2.98 -18.66
C GLY A 264 12.21 3.42 -17.79
N ILE A 265 12.31 4.66 -17.28
CA ILE A 265 11.21 5.34 -16.65
C ILE A 265 10.38 6.01 -17.76
N TYR A 266 9.09 5.72 -17.74
CA TYR A 266 8.10 6.27 -18.66
C TYR A 266 7.36 7.41 -17.99
N ARG A 267 6.96 8.40 -18.79
CA ARG A 267 6.07 9.49 -18.41
C ARG A 267 4.77 9.35 -19.15
N LEU A 268 3.66 9.24 -18.42
CA LEU A 268 2.30 9.20 -18.93
C LEU A 268 1.58 10.47 -18.49
N PRO A 269 1.36 11.46 -19.39
CA PRO A 269 0.68 12.69 -19.02
C PRO A 269 -0.79 12.45 -18.69
N TYR A 270 -1.32 13.23 -17.76
CA TYR A 270 -2.74 13.33 -17.50
C TYR A 270 -3.11 14.75 -17.08
N GLN A 271 -4.37 15.07 -17.15
CA GLN A 271 -4.91 16.35 -16.67
C GLN A 271 -6.27 16.12 -16.03
N THR A 272 -6.60 16.94 -15.06
CA THR A 272 -7.91 16.92 -14.43
C THR A 272 -8.83 17.90 -15.15
N GLU A 273 -9.97 17.43 -15.66
CA GLU A 273 -10.98 18.23 -16.32
C GLU A 273 -12.31 18.13 -15.58
N TYR A 274 -13.07 19.26 -15.56
CA TYR A 274 -14.40 19.23 -14.96
C TYR A 274 -15.43 18.61 -15.93
N ASN A 275 -16.05 17.52 -15.52
CA ASN A 275 -17.11 16.86 -16.27
C ASN A 275 -18.47 17.45 -15.92
N GLU A 276 -19.07 18.21 -16.84
CA GLU A 276 -20.37 18.88 -16.67
C GLU A 276 -21.53 17.89 -16.45
N GLN A 277 -21.46 16.68 -17.00
CA GLN A 277 -22.53 15.69 -16.87
C GLN A 277 -22.54 15.06 -15.48
N ARG A 278 -21.35 14.83 -14.90
CA ARG A 278 -21.16 14.24 -13.58
C ARG A 278 -21.10 15.26 -12.48
N LYS A 279 -20.78 16.52 -12.79
CA LYS A 279 -20.53 17.62 -11.86
C LYS A 279 -19.32 17.34 -10.92
N GLU A 280 -18.32 16.68 -11.44
CA GLU A 280 -17.08 16.32 -10.75
C GLU A 280 -15.88 16.51 -11.67
N ASN A 281 -14.69 16.55 -11.08
CA ASN A 281 -13.43 16.48 -11.83
C ASN A 281 -13.17 15.02 -12.24
N VAL A 282 -12.61 14.82 -13.43
CA VAL A 282 -12.21 13.52 -13.96
C VAL A 282 -10.80 13.61 -14.51
N SER A 283 -10.01 12.56 -14.38
CA SER A 283 -8.70 12.48 -15.01
C SER A 283 -8.84 12.06 -16.47
N VAL A 284 -8.17 12.81 -17.34
CA VAL A 284 -8.04 12.53 -18.77
C VAL A 284 -6.61 12.10 -19.05
N ILE A 285 -6.41 10.85 -19.43
CA ILE A 285 -5.09 10.23 -19.60
C ILE A 285 -4.66 10.40 -21.06
N ASP A 286 -3.50 11.01 -21.28
CA ASP A 286 -2.94 11.29 -22.61
C ASP A 286 -1.93 10.19 -23.00
N VAL A 287 -2.43 9.01 -23.31
CA VAL A 287 -1.60 7.86 -23.68
C VAL A 287 -0.88 8.05 -25.03
N ASP A 288 -1.38 8.93 -25.90
CA ASP A 288 -0.72 9.22 -27.18
C ASP A 288 0.61 9.97 -27.01
N ASN A 289 0.80 10.60 -25.86
CA ASN A 289 2.05 11.26 -25.45
C ASN A 289 2.82 10.48 -24.37
N LEU A 290 2.62 9.16 -24.28
CA LEU A 290 3.48 8.28 -23.52
C LEU A 290 4.91 8.34 -24.07
N GLU A 291 5.88 8.54 -23.21
CA GLU A 291 7.30 8.63 -23.61
C GLU A 291 8.22 8.00 -22.57
N MET A 292 9.29 7.34 -23.03
CA MET A 292 10.38 6.92 -22.16
C MET A 292 11.31 8.11 -21.93
N VAL A 293 11.35 8.62 -20.69
CA VAL A 293 12.04 9.87 -20.34
C VAL A 293 13.42 9.67 -19.73
N TYR A 294 13.66 8.51 -19.12
CA TYR A 294 14.93 8.18 -18.49
C TYR A 294 15.28 6.71 -18.78
N PRO A 295 16.36 6.44 -19.56
CA PRO A 295 16.73 5.08 -19.94
C PRO A 295 17.32 4.31 -18.76
N LEU A 296 16.97 3.03 -18.64
CA LEU A 296 17.53 2.09 -17.69
C LEU A 296 18.16 0.91 -18.41
N GLU A 297 19.13 0.28 -17.77
CA GLU A 297 19.71 -0.96 -18.27
C GLU A 297 18.81 -2.15 -17.85
N PRO A 298 18.56 -3.12 -18.74
CA PRO A 298 17.85 -4.33 -18.38
C PRO A 298 18.59 -5.12 -17.30
N GLY A 299 17.84 -5.77 -16.42
CA GLY A 299 18.41 -6.57 -15.33
C GLY A 299 18.83 -5.76 -14.10
N ILE A 300 18.46 -4.48 -14.03
CA ILE A 300 18.52 -3.72 -12.78
C ILE A 300 17.39 -4.24 -11.87
N ASP A 301 17.75 -4.60 -10.64
CA ASP A 301 16.78 -4.97 -9.63
C ASP A 301 16.24 -3.69 -8.98
N LEU A 302 15.01 -3.36 -9.34
CA LEU A 302 14.31 -2.17 -8.87
C LEU A 302 13.60 -2.47 -7.56
N SER A 303 13.55 -1.49 -6.65
CA SER A 303 12.84 -1.64 -5.38
C SER A 303 11.82 -0.55 -5.10
N SER A 304 11.98 0.65 -5.63
CA SER A 304 11.01 1.73 -5.48
C SER A 304 11.25 2.87 -6.46
N LEU A 305 10.20 3.61 -6.76
CA LEU A 305 10.24 4.91 -7.42
C LEU A 305 9.39 5.88 -6.60
N SER A 306 9.98 6.96 -6.15
CA SER A 306 9.29 8.00 -5.40
C SER A 306 9.68 9.40 -5.89
N MET A 307 9.07 10.42 -5.31
CA MET A 307 9.26 11.81 -5.74
C MET A 307 9.28 12.73 -4.52
N ASN A 308 10.05 13.83 -4.59
CA ASN A 308 10.01 14.83 -3.54
C ASN A 308 8.70 15.65 -3.58
N LYS A 309 8.37 16.29 -2.47
CA LYS A 309 7.16 17.09 -2.29
C LYS A 309 6.99 18.19 -3.35
N GLU A 310 8.07 18.83 -3.74
CA GLU A 310 8.10 19.90 -4.75
C GLU A 310 7.93 19.37 -6.18
N GLN A 311 7.87 18.05 -6.37
CA GLN A 311 7.75 17.39 -7.68
C GLN A 311 8.86 17.78 -8.66
N THR A 312 10.06 17.98 -8.14
CA THR A 312 11.22 18.37 -8.93
C THR A 312 12.21 17.24 -9.16
N CYS A 313 12.19 16.22 -8.32
CA CYS A 313 13.11 15.09 -8.37
C CYS A 313 12.40 13.76 -8.21
N LEU A 314 12.83 12.76 -9.00
CA LEU A 314 12.51 11.36 -8.79
C LEU A 314 13.64 10.69 -8.02
N TYR A 315 13.27 9.77 -7.12
CA TYR A 315 14.18 8.88 -6.40
C TYR A 315 13.97 7.45 -6.89
N LEU A 316 14.95 6.95 -7.64
CA LEU A 316 14.94 5.56 -8.11
C LEU A 316 15.81 4.72 -7.19
N HIS A 317 15.18 3.80 -6.49
CA HIS A 317 15.81 2.83 -5.62
C HIS A 317 16.09 1.54 -6.38
N ALA A 318 17.34 1.12 -6.42
CA ALA A 318 17.72 -0.06 -7.18
C ALA A 318 18.96 -0.76 -6.63
N VAL A 319 19.05 -2.06 -6.88
CA VAL A 319 20.28 -2.83 -6.69
C VAL A 319 20.99 -2.98 -8.03
N GLN A 320 22.24 -2.59 -8.06
CA GLN A 320 23.11 -2.75 -9.22
C GLN A 320 24.52 -3.15 -8.80
N ASN A 321 25.07 -4.20 -9.39
CA ASN A 321 26.39 -4.73 -9.06
C ASN A 321 26.56 -5.09 -7.56
N GLY A 322 25.52 -5.64 -6.95
CA GLY A 322 25.54 -6.02 -5.53
C GLY A 322 25.48 -4.83 -4.55
N LYS A 323 25.06 -3.66 -4.99
CA LYS A 323 24.88 -2.47 -4.16
C LYS A 323 23.48 -1.92 -4.30
N TYR A 324 22.85 -1.67 -3.17
CA TYR A 324 21.65 -0.87 -3.10
C TYR A 324 21.99 0.61 -3.17
N SER A 325 21.38 1.33 -4.10
CA SER A 325 21.65 2.74 -4.34
C SER A 325 20.37 3.50 -4.67
N ILE A 326 20.40 4.82 -4.41
CA ILE A 326 19.36 5.77 -4.79
C ILE A 326 19.91 6.67 -5.88
N THR A 327 19.21 6.73 -7.01
CA THR A 327 19.51 7.69 -8.08
C THR A 327 18.51 8.82 -8.01
N VAL A 328 19.01 10.05 -7.80
CA VAL A 328 18.21 11.28 -7.83
C VAL A 328 18.19 11.81 -9.26
N ILE A 329 17.00 11.98 -9.82
CA ILE A 329 16.78 12.39 -11.22
C ILE A 329 16.01 13.70 -11.23
N ASP A 330 16.55 14.74 -11.85
CA ASP A 330 15.85 16.01 -12.05
C ASP A 330 14.74 15.86 -13.09
N ILE A 331 13.51 16.13 -12.71
CA ILE A 331 12.33 15.95 -13.55
C ILE A 331 12.35 16.88 -14.78
N ALA A 332 12.84 18.11 -14.61
CA ALA A 332 12.83 19.09 -15.70
C ALA A 332 13.80 18.74 -16.84
N SER A 333 14.92 18.10 -16.53
CA SER A 333 15.95 17.76 -17.53
C SER A 333 16.08 16.26 -17.79
N MET A 334 15.45 15.42 -16.97
CA MET A 334 15.59 13.95 -16.94
C MET A 334 17.06 13.52 -16.88
N LYS A 335 17.83 14.16 -16.02
CA LYS A 335 19.24 13.84 -15.79
C LYS A 335 19.49 13.45 -14.35
N THR A 336 20.41 12.54 -14.17
CA THR A 336 20.91 12.21 -12.84
C THR A 336 21.57 13.45 -12.21
N LEU A 337 21.08 13.86 -11.05
CA LEU A 337 21.71 14.85 -10.17
C LEU A 337 22.71 14.18 -9.24
N GLN A 338 22.31 13.05 -8.65
CA GLN A 338 23.10 12.35 -7.65
C GLN A 338 22.89 10.83 -7.80
N LYS A 339 23.92 10.06 -7.49
CA LYS A 339 23.82 8.64 -7.21
C LYS A 339 24.45 8.38 -5.85
N LEU A 340 23.67 7.82 -4.92
CA LEU A 340 24.06 7.57 -3.56
C LEU A 340 24.05 6.05 -3.31
N ASP A 341 25.23 5.47 -3.06
CA ASP A 341 25.33 4.07 -2.63
C ASP A 341 24.97 4.00 -1.13
N ILE A 342 24.02 3.16 -0.77
CA ILE A 342 23.51 3.00 0.61
C ILE A 342 24.23 1.86 1.31
N THR A 343 24.19 0.65 0.73
CA THR A 343 24.80 -0.52 1.33
C THR A 343 25.17 -1.56 0.27
N GLU A 344 26.04 -2.51 0.64
CA GLU A 344 26.24 -3.73 -0.14
C GLU A 344 25.11 -4.73 0.17
N VAL A 345 24.67 -5.45 -0.86
CA VAL A 345 23.53 -6.37 -0.79
C VAL A 345 24.03 -7.81 -0.71
N GLU A 346 23.55 -8.56 0.27
CA GLU A 346 23.73 -10.01 0.44
C GLU A 346 22.49 -10.76 -0.09
N GLU A 347 22.57 -12.09 -0.24
CA GLU A 347 21.54 -12.93 -0.87
C GLU A 347 20.15 -12.80 -0.17
N ASP A 348 20.14 -12.60 1.15
CA ASP A 348 18.90 -12.47 1.93
C ASP A 348 18.58 -11.02 2.33
N SER A 349 19.18 -10.04 1.67
CA SER A 349 18.96 -8.63 1.98
C SER A 349 17.58 -8.18 1.52
N TRP A 350 16.89 -7.46 2.38
CA TRP A 350 15.68 -6.71 2.05
C TRP A 350 15.69 -5.36 2.78
N TRP A 351 14.87 -4.43 2.33
CA TRP A 351 14.76 -3.09 2.93
C TRP A 351 13.34 -2.57 2.85
N SER A 352 13.00 -1.72 3.79
CA SER A 352 11.77 -0.94 3.80
C SER A 352 12.11 0.54 3.70
N ILE A 353 11.32 1.30 2.95
CA ILE A 353 11.56 2.70 2.64
C ILE A 353 10.36 3.51 3.12
N TRP A 354 10.63 4.56 3.90
CA TRP A 354 9.65 5.58 4.28
C TRP A 354 10.11 6.91 3.75
N ASN A 355 9.37 7.43 2.78
CA ASN A 355 9.62 8.74 2.18
C ASN A 355 8.69 9.77 2.80
N GLN A 356 9.26 10.81 3.39
CA GLN A 356 8.57 11.95 3.98
C GLN A 356 8.89 13.21 3.18
N ASP A 357 8.29 14.34 3.54
CA ASP A 357 8.44 15.61 2.82
C ASP A 357 9.91 16.09 2.74
N ASP A 358 10.64 16.00 3.83
CA ASP A 358 11.98 16.56 4.01
C ASP A 358 13.04 15.56 4.50
N PHE A 359 12.64 14.30 4.69
CA PHE A 359 13.56 13.22 5.04
C PHE A 359 13.10 11.86 4.49
N MET A 360 14.01 10.90 4.50
CA MET A 360 13.76 9.52 4.14
C MET A 360 14.39 8.59 5.17
N VAL A 361 13.71 7.49 5.49
CA VAL A 361 14.24 6.45 6.37
C VAL A 361 14.28 5.13 5.60
N ILE A 362 15.36 4.40 5.73
CA ILE A 362 15.53 3.08 5.14
C ILE A 362 15.93 2.12 6.24
N GLU A 363 15.15 1.07 6.42
CA GLU A 363 15.52 -0.07 7.27
C GLU A 363 16.19 -1.13 6.41
N LEU A 364 17.36 -1.57 6.82
CA LEU A 364 18.17 -2.58 6.15
C LEU A 364 18.13 -3.89 6.94
N SER A 365 17.76 -4.98 6.30
CA SER A 365 17.81 -6.34 6.84
C SER A 365 18.73 -7.21 5.96
N PRO A 366 19.52 -8.14 6.49
CA PRO A 366 19.57 -8.58 7.90
C PRO A 366 20.44 -7.72 8.81
N ALA A 367 21.05 -6.63 8.31
CA ALA A 367 21.93 -5.77 9.10
C ALA A 367 21.24 -5.15 10.33
N GLN A 368 19.90 -5.06 10.32
CA GLN A 368 19.09 -4.39 11.34
C GLN A 368 19.56 -2.97 11.61
N GLU A 369 19.79 -2.24 10.54
CA GLU A 369 20.22 -0.85 10.56
C GLU A 369 19.17 0.07 9.96
N LEU A 370 19.10 1.30 10.48
CA LEU A 370 18.38 2.42 9.92
C LEU A 370 19.35 3.37 9.26
N VAL A 371 19.03 3.78 8.04
CA VAL A 371 19.68 4.90 7.37
C VAL A 371 18.70 6.06 7.35
N VAL A 372 19.07 7.17 7.95
CA VAL A 372 18.29 8.40 7.97
C VAL A 372 18.92 9.41 7.01
N LEU A 373 18.11 9.90 6.08
CA LEU A 373 18.54 10.84 5.07
C LEU A 373 17.68 12.12 5.13
N SER A 374 18.30 13.27 5.03
CA SER A 374 17.60 14.53 4.77
C SER A 374 17.47 14.78 3.27
N ILE A 375 16.42 15.50 2.89
CA ILE A 375 16.13 15.92 1.53
C ILE A 375 16.39 17.44 1.45
N ALA A 376 17.40 17.85 0.70
CA ALA A 376 17.71 19.26 0.50
C ALA A 376 16.66 19.95 -0.41
N GLU A 377 16.59 21.31 -0.38
CA GLU A 377 15.68 22.09 -1.24
C GLU A 377 15.84 21.80 -2.75
N ASN A 378 17.01 21.39 -3.19
CA ASN A 378 17.27 21.01 -4.58
C ASN A 378 16.97 19.52 -4.87
N GLY A 379 16.43 18.78 -3.90
CA GLY A 379 16.10 17.36 -3.99
C GLY A 379 17.28 16.40 -3.78
N GLU A 380 18.51 16.90 -3.57
CA GLU A 380 19.64 16.01 -3.24
C GLU A 380 19.49 15.41 -1.85
N LEU A 381 19.96 14.16 -1.69
CA LEU A 381 19.90 13.39 -0.46
C LEU A 381 21.22 13.48 0.31
N GLN A 382 21.14 13.67 1.62
CA GLN A 382 22.29 13.59 2.52
C GLN A 382 22.03 12.53 3.58
N VAL A 383 22.96 11.58 3.74
CA VAL A 383 22.92 10.64 4.88
C VAL A 383 23.30 11.42 6.14
N GLU A 384 22.36 11.51 7.06
CA GLU A 384 22.59 12.15 8.35
C GLU A 384 23.29 11.17 9.29
N TYR A 385 22.76 9.96 9.39
CA TYR A 385 23.41 8.87 10.13
C TYR A 385 22.88 7.49 9.71
N THR A 386 23.63 6.46 10.12
CA THR A 386 23.21 5.07 10.09
C THR A 386 23.32 4.52 11.51
N CYS A 387 22.29 3.87 12.00
CA CYS A 387 22.26 3.37 13.37
C CYS A 387 21.55 2.02 13.47
N PRO A 388 21.83 1.20 14.54
CA PRO A 388 21.08 -0.03 14.79
C PRO A 388 19.60 0.23 15.05
N VAL A 389 18.72 -0.64 14.50
CA VAL A 389 17.26 -0.60 14.76
C VAL A 389 16.97 -0.89 16.23
N LEU A 390 17.62 -1.92 16.78
CA LEU A 390 17.42 -2.35 18.15
C LEU A 390 18.77 -2.62 18.85
N PRO A 391 18.86 -2.37 20.17
CA PRO A 391 19.97 -2.89 20.98
C PRO A 391 19.97 -4.43 21.01
N GLU A 392 21.17 -5.03 21.18
CA GLU A 392 21.36 -6.50 21.15
C GLU A 392 20.44 -7.29 22.11
N ASP A 393 20.00 -6.68 23.20
CA ASP A 393 19.18 -7.31 24.24
C ASP A 393 17.70 -6.86 24.22
N PHE A 394 17.24 -6.22 23.13
CA PHE A 394 15.90 -5.64 23.06
C PHE A 394 15.08 -6.26 21.93
N ASP A 395 13.98 -6.94 22.30
CA ASP A 395 13.00 -7.51 21.36
C ASP A 395 11.69 -6.71 21.40
N GLY A 396 11.02 -6.60 20.26
CA GLY A 396 9.61 -6.24 20.25
C GLY A 396 9.25 -4.89 19.65
N PHE A 397 10.10 -4.24 18.86
CA PHE A 397 9.73 -3.09 18.03
C PHE A 397 10.02 -3.34 16.56
N SER A 398 9.04 -3.09 15.71
CA SER A 398 9.18 -3.08 14.26
C SER A 398 8.75 -1.71 13.76
N ILE A 399 9.37 -1.21 12.71
CA ILE A 399 9.10 0.12 12.17
C ILE A 399 7.87 0.13 11.22
N TYR A 400 7.16 -0.98 11.07
CA TYR A 400 5.97 -1.05 10.21
C TYR A 400 4.79 -0.23 10.77
N GLY A 401 4.08 0.48 9.86
CA GLY A 401 2.86 1.21 10.20
C GLY A 401 3.09 2.38 11.15
N VAL A 402 4.19 3.09 11.02
CA VAL A 402 4.60 4.18 11.91
C VAL A 402 4.33 5.56 11.32
N ALA A 403 3.96 6.52 12.17
CA ALA A 403 4.15 7.93 11.91
C ALA A 403 5.54 8.36 12.36
N MET A 404 6.21 9.17 11.57
CA MET A 404 7.61 9.58 11.77
C MET A 404 7.78 11.09 11.67
N ASP A 405 8.80 11.61 12.38
CA ASP A 405 9.32 12.96 12.20
C ASP A 405 10.82 12.99 12.53
N PHE A 406 11.54 13.91 11.89
CA PHE A 406 12.98 14.08 12.06
C PHE A 406 13.32 15.56 12.28
N ASP A 407 13.97 15.89 13.38
CA ASP A 407 14.32 17.30 13.73
C ASP A 407 15.73 17.73 13.29
N GLY A 408 16.44 16.89 12.54
CA GLY A 408 17.82 17.11 12.12
C GLY A 408 18.85 16.38 13.00
N GLU A 409 18.46 15.89 14.15
CA GLU A 409 19.30 15.07 15.05
C GLU A 409 18.58 13.79 15.48
N ARG A 410 17.28 13.88 15.75
CA ARG A 410 16.46 12.79 16.31
C ARG A 410 15.38 12.34 15.33
N LEU A 411 15.32 11.07 15.06
CA LEU A 411 14.20 10.41 14.39
C LEU A 411 13.24 9.88 15.44
N VAL A 412 11.96 10.19 15.33
CA VAL A 412 10.90 9.56 16.11
C VAL A 412 10.04 8.66 15.23
N CYS A 413 9.70 7.49 15.76
CA CYS A 413 8.75 6.55 15.18
C CYS A 413 7.65 6.27 16.20
N VAL A 414 6.39 6.47 15.81
CA VAL A 414 5.23 6.21 16.66
C VAL A 414 4.28 5.25 15.96
N ARG A 415 3.87 4.21 16.66
CA ARG A 415 2.93 3.21 16.11
C ARG A 415 1.89 2.77 17.13
N PRO A 416 0.75 2.22 16.70
CA PRO A 416 -0.13 1.47 17.57
C PRO A 416 0.60 0.25 18.12
N LEU A 417 0.32 -0.12 19.38
CA LEU A 417 0.76 -1.39 19.94
C LEU A 417 -0.15 -2.50 19.45
N GLU A 418 0.40 -3.44 18.71
CA GLU A 418 -0.29 -4.67 18.32
C GLU A 418 -0.02 -5.77 19.34
N ILE A 419 -1.04 -6.53 19.66
CA ILE A 419 -0.95 -7.68 20.56
C ILE A 419 -1.40 -8.92 19.80
N GLU A 420 -0.58 -9.95 19.80
CA GLU A 420 -0.95 -11.26 19.30
C GLU A 420 -1.87 -11.96 20.30
N GLU A 421 -3.09 -12.28 19.90
CA GLU A 421 -4.06 -13.00 20.73
C GLU A 421 -4.39 -14.36 20.11
N GLU A 422 -4.42 -15.41 20.94
CA GLU A 422 -4.91 -16.73 20.54
C GLU A 422 -6.44 -16.75 20.62
N TYR A 423 -7.11 -16.87 19.48
CA TYR A 423 -8.55 -16.99 19.37
C TYR A 423 -8.92 -18.28 18.65
N GLU A 424 -9.66 -19.18 19.32
CA GLU A 424 -10.09 -20.48 18.78
C GLU A 424 -8.95 -21.35 18.20
N GLY A 425 -7.72 -21.18 18.71
CA GLY A 425 -6.53 -21.93 18.27
C GLY A 425 -5.82 -21.31 17.06
N GLU A 426 -6.24 -20.13 16.62
CA GLU A 426 -5.56 -19.30 15.64
C GLU A 426 -5.00 -18.04 16.31
N TYR A 427 -3.75 -17.69 15.99
CA TYR A 427 -3.16 -16.42 16.40
C TYR A 427 -3.67 -15.33 15.48
N ARG A 428 -4.09 -14.20 16.07
CA ARG A 428 -4.54 -13.00 15.34
C ARG A 428 -3.95 -11.77 15.96
N ASP A 429 -3.45 -10.91 15.14
CA ASP A 429 -2.99 -9.59 15.57
C ASP A 429 -4.20 -8.73 15.94
N ARG A 430 -4.12 -8.10 17.10
CA ARG A 430 -5.09 -7.12 17.57
C ARG A 430 -4.43 -5.77 17.75
N THR A 431 -4.83 -4.80 16.97
CA THR A 431 -4.49 -3.40 17.23
C THR A 431 -5.12 -2.93 18.53
N THR A 432 -4.34 -2.33 19.40
CA THR A 432 -4.82 -1.81 20.69
C THR A 432 -4.96 -0.30 20.63
N CYS A 433 -5.61 0.30 21.65
CA CYS A 433 -5.62 1.76 21.84
C CYS A 433 -4.31 2.27 22.48
N ASN A 434 -3.27 1.47 22.51
CA ASN A 434 -1.97 1.81 23.11
C ASN A 434 -0.98 2.19 22.02
N LEU A 435 0.01 2.98 22.38
CA LEU A 435 1.05 3.45 21.46
C LEU A 435 2.43 3.03 21.92
N GLN A 436 3.32 2.91 20.96
CA GLN A 436 4.74 2.80 21.17
C GLN A 436 5.44 4.01 20.54
N VAL A 437 6.39 4.58 21.25
CA VAL A 437 7.21 5.71 20.78
C VAL A 437 8.67 5.29 20.89
N ALA A 438 9.37 5.30 19.76
CA ALA A 438 10.80 5.05 19.66
C ALA A 438 11.50 6.33 19.19
N VAL A 439 12.61 6.70 19.82
CA VAL A 439 13.47 7.83 19.42
C VAL A 439 14.86 7.30 19.14
N TYR A 440 15.39 7.66 17.98
CA TYR A 440 16.72 7.28 17.49
C TYR A 440 17.61 8.50 17.34
N GLU A 441 18.88 8.32 17.62
CA GLU A 441 19.98 9.24 17.32
C GLU A 441 21.09 8.46 16.58
N GLU A 442 22.22 9.07 16.29
CA GLU A 442 23.35 8.42 15.60
C GLU A 442 23.83 7.12 16.31
N GLU A 443 23.70 7.03 17.61
CA GLU A 443 24.07 5.85 18.39
C GLU A 443 23.03 4.71 18.35
N GLY A 444 21.85 4.94 17.78
CA GLY A 444 20.71 4.00 17.72
C GLY A 444 19.55 4.42 18.58
N LEU A 445 18.78 3.43 19.08
CA LEU A 445 17.61 3.64 19.92
C LEU A 445 18.01 4.26 21.27
N VAL A 446 17.62 5.52 21.51
CA VAL A 446 17.94 6.26 22.75
C VAL A 446 16.77 6.34 23.72
N TYR A 447 15.55 6.13 23.24
CA TYR A 447 14.35 6.06 24.07
C TYR A 447 13.31 5.13 23.44
N PHE A 448 12.66 4.33 24.28
CA PHE A 448 11.46 3.58 23.92
C PHE A 448 10.45 3.61 25.06
N GLY A 449 9.24 4.05 24.76
CA GLY A 449 8.14 4.17 25.69
C GLY A 449 6.85 3.54 25.18
N GLU A 450 6.10 2.93 26.11
CA GLU A 450 4.74 2.44 25.91
C GLU A 450 3.75 3.41 26.56
N TYR A 451 2.68 3.73 25.86
CA TYR A 451 1.62 4.64 26.30
C TYR A 451 0.30 3.88 26.29
N THR A 452 -0.16 3.49 27.47
CA THR A 452 -1.42 2.76 27.63
C THR A 452 -2.58 3.70 27.78
N ASN A 453 -3.67 3.43 27.07
CA ASN A 453 -4.90 4.20 27.10
C ASN A 453 -5.88 3.60 28.11
N SER A 454 -6.51 4.43 28.93
CA SER A 454 -7.57 4.02 29.84
C SER A 454 -8.80 3.38 29.15
N LEU A 455 -8.95 3.56 27.85
CA LEU A 455 -10.00 2.94 27.05
C LEU A 455 -9.65 1.48 26.65
N ASP A 456 -8.39 1.05 26.76
CA ASP A 456 -8.02 -0.34 26.53
C ASP A 456 -8.36 -1.18 27.76
N THR A 457 -9.51 -1.84 27.72
CA THR A 457 -9.99 -2.67 28.84
C THR A 457 -9.40 -4.07 28.86
N GLY A 458 -8.59 -4.45 27.86
CA GLY A 458 -8.04 -5.81 27.73
C GLY A 458 -9.09 -6.90 27.54
N GLU A 459 -10.38 -6.54 27.39
CA GLU A 459 -11.45 -7.51 27.22
C GLU A 459 -11.63 -7.89 25.74
N ASN A 460 -11.86 -9.17 25.54
CA ASN A 460 -11.93 -9.84 24.26
C ASN A 460 -12.91 -9.20 23.27
N TRP A 461 -12.45 -8.79 22.12
CA TRP A 461 -13.19 -8.13 21.03
C TRP A 461 -14.43 -8.87 20.55
N ALA A 462 -14.44 -10.20 20.64
CA ALA A 462 -15.51 -11.04 20.12
C ALA A 462 -16.85 -10.88 20.86
N ASN A 463 -16.85 -10.41 22.10
CA ASN A 463 -18.05 -10.34 22.95
C ASN A 463 -18.68 -8.95 23.08
N HIS A 464 -18.04 -7.91 22.59
CA HIS A 464 -18.51 -6.52 22.74
C HIS A 464 -19.15 -5.96 21.46
N SER A 465 -20.11 -6.69 20.89
CA SER A 465 -20.82 -6.26 19.68
C SER A 465 -21.68 -5.00 19.85
N PHE A 466 -21.77 -4.42 21.04
CA PHE A 466 -22.65 -3.29 21.34
C PHE A 466 -22.01 -2.10 22.05
N TYR A 467 -20.78 -2.18 22.55
CA TYR A 467 -20.17 -1.11 23.33
C TYR A 467 -18.93 -0.56 22.64
N VAL A 468 -18.84 0.75 22.65
CA VAL A 468 -17.77 1.64 22.20
C VAL A 468 -16.55 0.88 21.62
N ARG A 469 -16.63 0.54 20.35
CA ARG A 469 -15.43 0.17 19.60
C ARG A 469 -14.70 1.46 19.30
N VAL A 470 -13.65 1.73 20.04
CA VAL A 470 -12.62 2.62 19.53
C VAL A 470 -11.96 1.81 18.42
N ASN A 471 -12.41 2.01 17.18
CA ASN A 471 -11.76 1.47 16.03
C ASN A 471 -10.63 2.43 15.73
N ASP A 472 -9.45 1.90 15.54
CA ASP A 472 -8.26 2.58 15.09
C ASP A 472 -7.82 3.75 16.00
N PHE A 473 -6.82 3.49 16.80
CA PHE A 473 -6.09 4.49 17.57
C PHE A 473 -4.79 4.74 16.80
N ASN A 474 -4.92 5.46 15.67
CA ASN A 474 -3.83 5.65 14.74
C ASN A 474 -3.12 6.98 15.01
N PRO A 475 -1.80 6.97 15.17
CA PRO A 475 -1.03 8.20 15.09
C PRO A 475 -1.08 8.73 13.65
N VAL A 476 -1.69 9.91 13.48
CA VAL A 476 -1.85 10.53 12.15
C VAL A 476 -0.80 11.58 11.85
N ALA A 477 -0.20 12.15 12.89
CA ALA A 477 0.91 13.08 12.76
C ALA A 477 1.80 13.05 14.00
N VAL A 478 3.08 13.17 13.76
CA VAL A 478 4.11 13.29 14.79
C VAL A 478 4.95 14.51 14.45
N THR A 479 5.26 15.34 15.43
CA THR A 479 6.07 16.55 15.20
C THR A 479 6.94 16.87 16.41
N TRP A 480 8.16 17.30 16.16
CA TRP A 480 9.00 17.94 17.16
C TRP A 480 8.60 19.39 17.36
N ALA A 481 8.64 19.88 18.60
CA ALA A 481 8.53 21.31 18.86
C ALA A 481 9.79 21.99 18.31
N GLY A 482 9.60 22.87 17.32
CA GLY A 482 10.68 23.67 16.74
C GLY A 482 11.22 24.72 17.71
#